data_5346edaa99ada4cdbcc5fb9d14029c9f
#
_entry.id   5346edaa99ada4cdbcc5fb9d14029c9f
#
_cell.length_a   1.000
_cell.length_b   1.000
_cell.length_c   1.000
_cell.angle_alpha   90.00
_cell.angle_beta   90.00
_cell.angle_gamma   90.00
#
_symmetry.space_group_name_H-M   'P 1'
#
loop_
_entity.id
_entity.type
_entity.pdbx_description
1 polymer ?
#
loop_
_entity_poly.entity_id
_entity_poly.type
_entity_poly.pdbx_seq_one_letter_code
_entity_poly.pdbx_strand_id
1 'polypeptide(L)'
;LHGLGTKAFVVTDPMMVKLGNCKTVTDALERAGLGFEVFDQITGEPSDVMIEAGIAAFKASGCDMYVGLGGGSPIDAMKAIAMMAACDGDIDEQMGVALDFDRPPLVAIPTTAGTGSEATQFTIINNTRQGIKMLLAGAKVLPDVAIVDPQFTCTAPASVTTNTGVDALCHALESATSKKMQPMSYTFSISAIKRILAHLYTC
;
A
#
# COMPACT_ATOMS: atom_id res chain seq x y z
N LEU A 1 15.28 -5.88 -5.98
CA LEU A 1 15.46 -5.01 -4.80
C LEU A 1 16.93 -4.77 -4.43
N HIS A 2 17.90 -5.36 -5.17
CA HIS A 2 19.31 -5.07 -4.97
C HIS A 2 19.60 -3.57 -5.07
N GLY A 3 20.31 -3.03 -4.07
CA GLY A 3 20.66 -1.61 -3.99
C GLY A 3 19.63 -0.72 -3.29
N LEU A 4 18.48 -1.26 -2.90
CA LEU A 4 17.50 -0.52 -2.09
C LEU A 4 17.75 -0.71 -0.58
N GLY A 5 18.20 -1.89 -0.17
CA GLY A 5 18.46 -2.23 1.22
C GLY A 5 19.01 -3.63 1.38
N THR A 6 19.24 -4.04 2.63
CA THR A 6 19.80 -5.34 3.02
C THR A 6 18.81 -6.20 3.80
N LYS A 7 17.86 -5.59 4.48
CA LYS A 7 16.84 -6.28 5.29
C LYS A 7 15.49 -5.62 5.14
N ALA A 8 14.46 -6.36 4.71
CA ALA A 8 13.12 -5.88 4.43
C ALA A 8 12.20 -6.00 5.65
N PHE A 9 11.44 -4.96 5.95
CA PHE A 9 10.29 -5.00 6.85
C PHE A 9 9.03 -5.24 6.02
N VAL A 10 8.51 -6.46 6.04
CA VAL A 10 7.35 -6.88 5.24
C VAL A 10 6.07 -6.61 6.03
N VAL A 11 5.33 -5.57 5.63
CA VAL A 11 4.04 -5.20 6.21
C VAL A 11 2.93 -5.88 5.41
N THR A 12 2.12 -6.68 6.08
CA THR A 12 1.09 -7.50 5.44
C THR A 12 -0.08 -7.77 6.38
N ASP A 13 -1.04 -8.55 5.92
CA ASP A 13 -2.16 -9.03 6.70
C ASP A 13 -2.12 -10.56 6.92
N PRO A 14 -2.84 -11.09 7.93
CA PRO A 14 -2.86 -12.53 8.22
C PRO A 14 -3.37 -13.39 7.05
N MET A 15 -4.20 -12.82 6.15
CA MET A 15 -4.71 -13.56 5.00
C MET A 15 -3.61 -13.80 3.97
N MET A 16 -2.73 -12.83 3.75
CA MET A 16 -1.58 -12.99 2.85
C MET A 16 -0.61 -14.07 3.35
N VAL A 17 -0.46 -14.18 4.66
CA VAL A 17 0.32 -15.27 5.28
C VAL A 17 -0.37 -16.61 5.03
N LYS A 18 -1.67 -16.71 5.31
CA LYS A 18 -2.48 -17.93 5.15
C LYS A 18 -2.56 -18.42 3.70
N LEU A 19 -2.66 -17.50 2.73
CA LEU A 19 -2.73 -17.82 1.30
C LEU A 19 -1.36 -18.16 0.68
N GLY A 20 -0.25 -17.97 1.42
CA GLY A 20 1.10 -18.25 0.94
C GLY A 20 1.73 -17.11 0.13
N ASN A 21 1.02 -16.01 -0.10
CA ASN A 21 1.57 -14.85 -0.82
C ASN A 21 2.77 -14.25 -0.08
N CYS A 22 2.68 -14.15 1.26
CA CYS A 22 3.78 -13.70 2.09
C CYS A 22 4.99 -14.62 1.93
N LYS A 23 4.78 -15.94 1.94
CA LYS A 23 5.87 -16.91 1.72
C LYS A 23 6.53 -16.75 0.35
N THR A 24 5.76 -16.50 -0.70
CA THR A 24 6.31 -16.25 -2.05
C THR A 24 7.27 -15.07 -2.05
N VAL A 25 6.92 -13.98 -1.35
CA VAL A 25 7.77 -12.79 -1.23
C VAL A 25 9.01 -13.06 -0.38
N THR A 26 8.86 -13.71 0.78
CA THR A 26 9.99 -14.01 1.67
C THR A 26 10.97 -14.98 1.04
N ASP A 27 10.50 -16.02 0.34
CA ASP A 27 11.36 -16.94 -0.42
C ASP A 27 12.13 -16.20 -1.54
N ALA A 28 11.54 -15.17 -2.14
CA ALA A 28 12.22 -14.35 -3.14
C ALA A 28 13.31 -13.46 -2.51
N LEU A 29 13.05 -12.90 -1.32
CA LEU A 29 14.04 -12.15 -0.55
C LEU A 29 15.21 -13.02 -0.14
N GLU A 30 14.95 -14.23 0.39
CA GLU A 30 15.99 -15.20 0.76
C GLU A 30 16.86 -15.59 -0.44
N ARG A 31 16.24 -15.93 -1.59
CA ARG A 31 16.98 -16.23 -2.82
C ARG A 31 17.85 -15.07 -3.29
N ALA A 32 17.46 -13.84 -3.00
CA ALA A 32 18.23 -12.64 -3.29
C ALA A 32 19.30 -12.34 -2.23
N GLY A 33 19.43 -13.15 -1.16
CA GLY A 33 20.34 -12.91 -0.05
C GLY A 33 19.95 -11.73 0.84
N LEU A 34 18.69 -11.34 0.83
CA LEU A 34 18.16 -10.25 1.65
C LEU A 34 17.51 -10.81 2.92
N GLY A 35 17.80 -10.21 4.07
CA GLY A 35 17.08 -10.50 5.31
C GLY A 35 15.66 -9.94 5.29
N PHE A 36 14.81 -10.41 6.20
CA PHE A 36 13.48 -9.85 6.38
C PHE A 36 12.93 -10.05 7.79
N GLU A 37 11.97 -9.22 8.15
CA GLU A 37 11.05 -9.39 9.28
C GLU A 37 9.62 -9.20 8.76
N VAL A 38 8.68 -10.00 9.25
CA VAL A 38 7.27 -9.93 8.83
C VAL A 38 6.43 -9.31 9.94
N PHE A 39 5.67 -8.28 9.59
CA PHE A 39 4.66 -7.65 10.42
C PHE A 39 3.29 -7.89 9.77
N ASP A 40 2.55 -8.86 10.25
CA ASP A 40 1.28 -9.35 9.72
C ASP A 40 0.05 -8.90 10.52
N GLN A 41 0.18 -7.80 11.27
CA GLN A 41 -0.85 -7.34 12.19
C GLN A 41 -1.84 -6.34 11.59
N ILE A 42 -1.87 -6.19 10.26
CA ILE A 42 -2.86 -5.34 9.59
C ILE A 42 -4.14 -6.15 9.39
N THR A 43 -5.05 -6.07 10.36
CA THR A 43 -6.26 -6.93 10.39
C THR A 43 -7.49 -6.30 9.75
N GLY A 44 -7.38 -5.13 9.15
CA GLY A 44 -8.47 -4.39 8.52
C GLY A 44 -8.00 -3.06 7.95
N GLU A 45 -8.86 -2.04 7.96
CA GLU A 45 -8.42 -0.68 7.64
C GLU A 45 -7.33 -0.24 8.64
N PRO A 46 -6.22 0.36 8.18
CA PRO A 46 -5.14 0.77 9.05
C PRO A 46 -5.62 1.72 10.14
N SER A 47 -5.23 1.47 11.38
CA SER A 47 -5.52 2.37 12.51
C SER A 47 -4.24 2.92 13.12
N ASP A 48 -4.36 4.03 13.83
CA ASP A 48 -3.28 4.63 14.62
C ASP A 48 -2.59 3.58 15.51
N VAL A 49 -3.36 2.71 16.18
CA VAL A 49 -2.84 1.63 17.03
C VAL A 49 -1.99 0.62 16.23
N MET A 50 -2.44 0.21 15.04
CA MET A 50 -1.67 -0.70 14.18
C MET A 50 -0.39 -0.04 13.67
N ILE A 51 -0.46 1.25 13.34
CA ILE A 51 0.70 2.01 12.88
C ILE A 51 1.73 2.16 14.01
N GLU A 52 1.32 2.51 15.22
CA GLU A 52 2.21 2.61 16.39
C GLU A 52 2.91 1.27 16.67
N ALA A 53 2.18 0.16 16.62
CA ALA A 53 2.76 -1.18 16.76
C ALA A 53 3.78 -1.50 15.65
N GLY A 54 3.46 -1.13 14.40
CA GLY A 54 4.36 -1.30 13.26
C GLY A 54 5.63 -0.46 13.37
N ILE A 55 5.54 0.79 13.86
CA ILE A 55 6.69 1.65 14.11
C ILE A 55 7.61 1.03 15.16
N ALA A 56 7.05 0.54 16.27
CA ALA A 56 7.81 -0.11 17.31
C ALA A 56 8.52 -1.37 16.80
N ALA A 57 7.82 -2.21 16.03
CA ALA A 57 8.38 -3.40 15.42
C ALA A 57 9.50 -3.06 14.41
N PHE A 58 9.29 -2.07 13.55
CA PHE A 58 10.31 -1.62 12.59
C PHE A 58 11.58 -1.14 13.30
N LYS A 59 11.45 -0.26 14.30
CA LYS A 59 12.60 0.26 15.07
C LYS A 59 13.39 -0.84 15.76
N ALA A 60 12.74 -1.92 16.18
CA ALA A 60 13.39 -3.07 16.81
C ALA A 60 14.01 -4.06 15.81
N SER A 61 13.55 -4.06 14.55
CA SER A 61 13.91 -5.07 13.56
C SER A 61 15.30 -4.93 12.94
N GLY A 62 15.85 -3.71 12.92
CA GLY A 62 17.07 -3.38 12.17
C GLY A 62 16.90 -3.46 10.65
N CYS A 63 15.65 -3.36 10.15
CA CYS A 63 15.36 -3.32 8.72
C CYS A 63 15.70 -1.95 8.14
N ASP A 64 16.10 -1.93 6.85
CA ASP A 64 16.53 -0.73 6.12
C ASP A 64 15.73 -0.48 4.83
N MET A 65 14.67 -1.25 4.59
CA MET A 65 13.66 -1.02 3.55
C MET A 65 12.30 -1.59 3.98
N TYR A 66 11.23 -1.10 3.35
CA TYR A 66 9.87 -1.59 3.57
C TYR A 66 9.33 -2.33 2.36
N VAL A 67 8.54 -3.37 2.61
CA VAL A 67 7.76 -4.09 1.58
C VAL A 67 6.31 -4.17 2.06
N GLY A 68 5.39 -3.50 1.38
CA GLY A 68 3.95 -3.62 1.63
C GLY A 68 3.33 -4.65 0.70
N LEU A 69 2.81 -5.75 1.27
CA LEU A 69 2.19 -6.83 0.53
C LEU A 69 0.72 -6.97 0.92
N GLY A 70 -0.18 -6.78 -0.03
CA GLY A 70 -1.62 -6.94 0.20
C GLY A 70 -2.47 -6.00 -0.63
N GLY A 71 -3.71 -5.80 -0.22
CA GLY A 71 -4.58 -4.77 -0.79
C GLY A 71 -4.18 -3.36 -0.34
N GLY A 72 -5.11 -2.40 -0.42
CA GLY A 72 -4.85 -1.03 0.01
C GLY A 72 -4.40 -0.91 1.46
N SER A 73 -5.03 -1.67 2.37
CA SER A 73 -4.76 -1.56 3.82
C SER A 73 -3.30 -1.85 4.22
N PRO A 74 -2.68 -2.98 3.85
CA PRO A 74 -1.27 -3.22 4.15
C PRO A 74 -0.31 -2.23 3.49
N ILE A 75 -0.60 -1.80 2.25
CA ILE A 75 0.23 -0.82 1.55
C ILE A 75 0.13 0.55 2.21
N ASP A 76 -1.06 0.99 2.57
CA ASP A 76 -1.28 2.25 3.28
C ASP A 76 -0.66 2.21 4.68
N ALA A 77 -0.80 1.08 5.40
CA ALA A 77 -0.12 0.90 6.68
C ALA A 77 1.40 0.99 6.56
N MET A 78 2.01 0.33 5.56
CA MET A 78 3.43 0.42 5.29
C MET A 78 3.88 1.87 5.09
N LYS A 79 3.16 2.64 4.25
CA LYS A 79 3.46 4.05 4.00
C LYS A 79 3.41 4.87 5.29
N ALA A 80 2.35 4.69 6.08
CA ALA A 80 2.18 5.41 7.33
C ALA A 80 3.26 5.04 8.36
N ILE A 81 3.57 3.75 8.52
CA ILE A 81 4.64 3.28 9.40
C ILE A 81 5.97 3.93 8.99
N ALA A 82 6.29 3.92 7.69
CA ALA A 82 7.54 4.47 7.20
C ALA A 82 7.67 5.99 7.45
N MET A 83 6.59 6.74 7.19
CA MET A 83 6.59 8.18 7.40
C MET A 83 6.65 8.52 8.88
N MET A 84 5.84 7.87 9.71
CA MET A 84 5.77 8.14 11.14
C MET A 84 6.99 7.62 11.92
N ALA A 85 7.66 6.57 11.43
CA ALA A 85 8.94 6.13 12.00
C ALA A 85 10.07 7.14 11.77
N ALA A 86 9.97 7.95 10.72
CA ALA A 86 10.90 9.02 10.38
C ALA A 86 10.53 10.39 10.98
N CYS A 87 9.36 10.50 11.62
CA CYS A 87 8.85 11.70 12.25
C CYS A 87 8.94 11.59 13.77
N ASP A 88 9.23 12.71 14.45
CA ASP A 88 9.24 12.78 15.92
C ASP A 88 7.88 13.20 16.51
N GLY A 89 6.89 13.54 15.66
CA GLY A 89 5.56 13.99 16.06
C GLY A 89 4.52 12.87 16.22
N ASP A 90 3.38 13.20 16.81
CA ASP A 90 2.22 12.31 16.86
C ASP A 90 1.55 12.25 15.48
N ILE A 91 0.99 11.09 15.13
CA ILE A 91 0.25 10.88 13.88
C ILE A 91 -0.93 11.86 13.76
N ASP A 92 -1.55 12.22 14.87
CA ASP A 92 -2.68 13.16 14.94
C ASP A 92 -2.32 14.56 14.41
N GLU A 93 -1.05 14.96 14.53
CA GLU A 93 -0.54 16.27 14.12
C GLU A 93 -0.22 16.34 12.63
N GLN A 94 -0.18 15.20 11.94
CA GLN A 94 0.26 15.10 10.54
C GLN A 94 -0.88 15.26 9.54
N MET A 95 -2.13 15.33 9.98
CA MET A 95 -3.28 15.53 9.10
C MET A 95 -3.24 16.91 8.44
N GLY A 96 -3.25 16.92 7.11
CA GLY A 96 -3.20 18.16 6.32
C GLY A 96 -1.80 18.77 6.18
N VAL A 97 -0.78 18.14 6.75
CA VAL A 97 0.63 18.52 6.57
C VAL A 97 1.22 17.71 5.40
N ALA A 98 2.01 18.36 4.54
CA ALA A 98 2.75 17.67 3.49
C ALA A 98 3.92 16.90 4.11
N LEU A 99 3.86 15.58 4.07
CA LEU A 99 4.90 14.71 4.62
C LEU A 99 6.11 14.67 3.68
N ASP A 100 7.26 15.12 4.15
CA ASP A 100 8.52 15.15 3.41
C ASP A 100 9.69 14.70 4.30
N PHE A 101 9.53 13.57 4.96
CA PHE A 101 10.57 12.98 5.82
C PHE A 101 11.46 12.03 5.01
N ASP A 102 12.76 12.07 5.29
CA ASP A 102 13.67 11.06 4.74
C ASP A 102 13.40 9.70 5.41
N ARG A 103 13.15 8.71 4.60
CA ARG A 103 12.75 7.37 5.03
C ARG A 103 13.46 6.30 4.20
N PRO A 104 13.57 5.06 4.72
CA PRO A 104 14.01 3.91 3.93
C PRO A 104 13.11 3.69 2.68
N PRO A 105 13.62 3.03 1.64
CA PRO A 105 12.85 2.74 0.42
C PRO A 105 11.55 1.98 0.69
N LEU A 106 10.50 2.33 -0.06
CA LEU A 106 9.19 1.67 -0.03
C LEU A 106 8.98 0.83 -1.30
N VAL A 107 8.68 -0.44 -1.11
CA VAL A 107 8.27 -1.36 -2.18
C VAL A 107 6.84 -1.79 -1.94
N ALA A 108 5.96 -1.61 -2.91
CA ALA A 108 4.56 -2.02 -2.81
C ALA A 108 4.27 -3.19 -3.76
N ILE A 109 3.61 -4.23 -3.25
CA ILE A 109 3.19 -5.43 -3.98
C ILE A 109 1.68 -5.59 -3.79
N PRO A 110 0.86 -5.02 -4.70
CA PRO A 110 -0.58 -5.11 -4.58
C PRO A 110 -1.09 -6.53 -4.88
N THR A 111 -2.06 -6.98 -4.09
CA THR A 111 -2.76 -8.26 -4.29
C THR A 111 -4.22 -8.07 -4.68
N THR A 112 -4.63 -6.84 -4.90
CA THR A 112 -5.96 -6.44 -5.41
C THR A 112 -5.78 -5.44 -6.56
N ALA A 113 -6.69 -5.48 -7.52
CA ALA A 113 -6.70 -4.54 -8.64
C ALA A 113 -7.81 -3.50 -8.43
N GLY A 114 -7.58 -2.50 -7.58
CA GLY A 114 -8.61 -1.51 -7.22
C GLY A 114 -8.03 -0.21 -6.72
N THR A 115 -7.50 -0.21 -5.52
CA THR A 115 -7.15 1.00 -4.76
C THR A 115 -6.06 1.86 -5.40
N GLY A 116 -5.11 1.25 -6.12
CA GLY A 116 -3.96 1.98 -6.67
C GLY A 116 -3.00 2.52 -5.61
N SER A 117 -3.06 2.01 -4.38
CA SER A 117 -2.22 2.48 -3.27
C SER A 117 -0.73 2.37 -3.58
N GLU A 118 -0.32 1.43 -4.44
CA GLU A 118 1.06 1.27 -4.91
C GLU A 118 1.57 2.43 -5.77
N ALA A 119 0.66 3.26 -6.30
CA ALA A 119 0.98 4.36 -7.22
C ALA A 119 0.49 5.73 -6.73
N THR A 120 0.13 5.86 -5.45
CA THR A 120 -0.40 7.11 -4.88
C THR A 120 0.51 7.68 -3.80
N GLN A 121 0.52 9.01 -3.70
CA GLN A 121 1.21 9.77 -2.65
C GLN A 121 0.34 9.99 -1.40
N PHE A 122 -0.64 9.12 -1.20
CA PHE A 122 -1.61 9.21 -0.11
C PHE A 122 -1.59 7.94 0.73
N THR A 123 -1.92 8.06 2.01
CA THR A 123 -2.27 6.94 2.88
C THR A 123 -3.44 7.33 3.77
N ILE A 124 -4.39 6.40 3.94
CA ILE A 124 -5.59 6.63 4.73
C ILE A 124 -5.51 5.76 5.99
N ILE A 125 -5.72 6.39 7.15
CA ILE A 125 -5.63 5.75 8.46
C ILE A 125 -6.84 6.14 9.29
N ASN A 126 -7.40 5.19 10.02
CA ASN A 126 -8.41 5.45 11.01
C ASN A 126 -7.75 5.95 12.31
N ASN A 127 -8.04 7.18 12.67
CA ASN A 127 -7.71 7.69 13.99
C ASN A 127 -8.77 7.23 14.97
N THR A 128 -8.44 6.23 15.79
CA THR A 128 -9.39 5.64 16.74
C THR A 128 -9.68 6.54 17.92
N ARG A 129 -8.75 7.45 18.27
CA ARG A 129 -8.90 8.42 19.38
C ARG A 129 -9.94 9.49 19.01
N GLN A 130 -9.95 9.95 17.79
CA GLN A 130 -10.84 11.02 17.30
C GLN A 130 -12.06 10.49 16.51
N GLY A 131 -12.06 9.20 16.13
CA GLY A 131 -13.14 8.59 15.36
C GLY A 131 -13.22 9.12 13.92
N ILE A 132 -12.11 9.53 13.32
CA ILE A 132 -12.05 10.09 11.96
C ILE A 132 -11.10 9.31 11.06
N LYS A 133 -11.33 9.39 9.74
CA LYS A 133 -10.37 8.94 8.73
C LYS A 133 -9.39 10.07 8.44
N MET A 134 -8.11 9.82 8.66
CA MET A 134 -7.03 10.74 8.36
C MET A 134 -6.46 10.44 6.98
N LEU A 135 -6.36 11.47 6.16
CA LEU A 135 -5.59 11.45 4.92
C LEU A 135 -4.22 12.07 5.16
N LEU A 136 -3.18 11.25 5.08
CA LEU A 136 -1.79 11.72 5.09
C LEU A 136 -1.28 11.76 3.65
N ALA A 137 -0.56 12.80 3.28
CA ALA A 137 -0.13 13.04 1.91
C ALA A 137 1.27 13.63 1.85
N GLY A 138 2.01 13.30 0.79
CA GLY A 138 3.33 13.86 0.54
C GLY A 138 4.07 13.12 -0.56
N ALA A 139 5.04 13.77 -1.18
CA ALA A 139 5.83 13.15 -2.24
C ALA A 139 6.58 11.90 -1.76
N LYS A 140 7.05 11.90 -0.52
CA LYS A 140 7.75 10.78 0.11
C LYS A 140 6.82 9.61 0.51
N VAL A 141 5.50 9.80 0.50
CA VAL A 141 4.51 8.73 0.75
C VAL A 141 4.38 7.81 -0.46
N LEU A 142 4.72 8.30 -1.67
CA LEU A 142 4.71 7.47 -2.88
C LEU A 142 5.76 6.36 -2.78
N PRO A 143 5.41 5.08 -3.01
CA PRO A 143 6.38 4.00 -3.08
C PRO A 143 7.45 4.22 -4.15
N ASP A 144 8.69 3.84 -3.85
CA ASP A 144 9.81 3.94 -4.79
C ASP A 144 9.72 2.87 -5.88
N VAL A 145 9.13 1.71 -5.54
CA VAL A 145 8.91 0.60 -6.47
C VAL A 145 7.52 0.02 -6.26
N ALA A 146 6.78 -0.17 -7.34
CA ALA A 146 5.56 -0.95 -7.38
C ALA A 146 5.79 -2.23 -8.19
N ILE A 147 5.58 -3.41 -7.58
CA ILE A 147 5.66 -4.71 -8.24
C ILE A 147 4.23 -5.18 -8.50
N VAL A 148 3.73 -4.87 -9.68
CA VAL A 148 2.37 -5.24 -10.11
C VAL A 148 2.45 -6.57 -10.85
N ASP A 149 2.34 -7.67 -10.10
CA ASP A 149 2.37 -9.03 -10.63
C ASP A 149 0.96 -9.64 -10.49
N PRO A 150 0.29 -9.99 -11.62
CA PRO A 150 -1.06 -10.56 -11.58
C PRO A 150 -1.16 -11.89 -10.83
N GLN A 151 -0.08 -12.61 -10.61
CA GLN A 151 -0.09 -13.84 -9.80
C GLN A 151 -0.63 -13.59 -8.39
N PHE A 152 -0.32 -12.43 -7.80
CA PHE A 152 -0.80 -12.08 -6.46
C PHE A 152 -2.30 -11.79 -6.40
N THR A 153 -2.93 -11.46 -7.52
CA THR A 153 -4.38 -11.22 -7.58
C THR A 153 -5.19 -12.50 -7.81
N CYS A 154 -4.56 -13.57 -8.32
CA CYS A 154 -5.24 -14.84 -8.61
C CYS A 154 -5.76 -15.56 -7.36
N THR A 155 -5.28 -15.23 -6.18
CA THR A 155 -5.73 -15.80 -4.91
C THR A 155 -6.90 -15.04 -4.29
N ALA A 156 -7.29 -13.91 -4.88
CA ALA A 156 -8.38 -13.09 -4.36
C ALA A 156 -9.75 -13.78 -4.57
N PRO A 157 -10.63 -13.80 -3.56
CA PRO A 157 -12.00 -14.25 -3.75
C PRO A 157 -12.74 -13.39 -4.78
N ALA A 158 -13.71 -13.99 -5.50
CA ALA A 158 -14.50 -13.29 -6.51
C ALA A 158 -15.16 -11.99 -5.99
N SER A 159 -15.62 -12.00 -4.73
CA SER A 159 -16.19 -10.81 -4.10
C SER A 159 -15.16 -9.67 -3.96
N VAL A 160 -13.91 -10.00 -3.64
CA VAL A 160 -12.83 -9.01 -3.55
C VAL A 160 -12.51 -8.49 -4.95
N THR A 161 -12.35 -9.36 -5.93
CA THR A 161 -12.11 -8.98 -7.34
C THR A 161 -13.20 -8.05 -7.86
N THR A 162 -14.48 -8.37 -7.60
CA THR A 162 -15.61 -7.53 -8.03
C THR A 162 -15.59 -6.17 -7.34
N ASN A 163 -15.46 -6.15 -6.01
CA ASN A 163 -15.50 -4.90 -5.25
C ASN A 163 -14.34 -3.97 -5.63
N THR A 164 -13.13 -4.52 -5.71
CA THR A 164 -11.95 -3.72 -6.07
C THR A 164 -11.96 -3.30 -7.54
N GLY A 165 -12.49 -4.12 -8.43
CA GLY A 165 -12.65 -3.76 -9.84
C GLY A 165 -13.68 -2.65 -10.07
N VAL A 166 -14.77 -2.65 -9.31
CA VAL A 166 -15.75 -1.55 -9.31
C VAL A 166 -15.14 -0.30 -8.70
N ASP A 167 -14.37 -0.42 -7.63
CA ASP A 167 -13.62 0.68 -7.02
C ASP A 167 -12.65 1.33 -8.03
N ALA A 168 -11.88 0.52 -8.76
CA ALA A 168 -11.02 1.01 -9.85
C ALA A 168 -11.81 1.73 -10.95
N LEU A 169 -13.01 1.26 -11.28
CA LEU A 169 -13.89 1.92 -12.26
C LEU A 169 -14.37 3.27 -11.73
N CYS A 170 -14.76 3.35 -10.46
CA CYS A 170 -15.14 4.61 -9.83
C CYS A 170 -14.00 5.62 -9.85
N HIS A 171 -12.80 5.21 -9.45
CA HIS A 171 -11.61 6.07 -9.50
C HIS A 171 -11.32 6.59 -10.92
N ALA A 172 -11.45 5.74 -11.94
CA ALA A 172 -11.22 6.12 -13.32
C ALA A 172 -12.29 7.12 -13.82
N LEU A 173 -13.57 6.92 -13.45
CA LEU A 173 -14.66 7.85 -13.77
C LEU A 173 -14.48 9.19 -13.06
N GLU A 174 -14.17 9.18 -11.77
CA GLU A 174 -13.91 10.38 -10.98
C GLU A 174 -12.74 11.19 -11.54
N SER A 175 -11.65 10.51 -11.88
CA SER A 175 -10.48 11.15 -12.50
C SER A 175 -10.84 11.79 -13.87
N ALA A 176 -11.64 11.11 -14.69
CA ALA A 176 -12.08 11.62 -15.99
C ALA A 176 -13.00 12.84 -15.90
N THR A 177 -13.78 12.94 -14.81
CA THR A 177 -14.77 14.01 -14.61
C THR A 177 -14.32 15.08 -13.61
N SER A 178 -13.14 14.92 -13.01
CA SER A 178 -12.59 15.85 -12.04
C SER A 178 -12.36 17.24 -12.62
N LYS A 179 -12.64 18.29 -11.83
CA LYS A 179 -12.25 19.67 -12.17
C LYS A 179 -10.73 19.86 -12.28
N LYS A 180 -9.93 18.95 -11.72
CA LYS A 180 -8.47 18.94 -11.80
C LYS A 180 -7.92 18.04 -12.91
N MET A 181 -8.81 17.50 -13.76
CA MET A 181 -8.43 16.63 -14.87
C MET A 181 -7.43 17.33 -15.80
N GLN A 182 -6.40 16.58 -16.19
CA GLN A 182 -5.39 16.99 -17.16
C GLN A 182 -5.43 16.04 -18.37
N PRO A 183 -4.96 16.45 -19.56
CA PRO A 183 -5.01 15.61 -20.76
C PRO A 183 -4.38 14.22 -20.55
N MET A 184 -3.29 14.14 -19.78
CA MET A 184 -2.64 12.87 -19.47
C MET A 184 -3.50 12.00 -18.55
N SER A 185 -4.02 12.54 -17.44
CA SER A 185 -4.87 11.78 -16.52
C SER A 185 -6.15 11.32 -17.21
N TYR A 186 -6.74 12.15 -18.09
CA TYR A 186 -7.91 11.78 -18.88
C TYR A 186 -7.63 10.58 -19.79
N THR A 187 -6.48 10.59 -20.48
CA THR A 187 -6.09 9.46 -21.37
C THR A 187 -5.98 8.15 -20.58
N PHE A 188 -5.34 8.17 -19.42
CA PHE A 188 -5.25 6.99 -18.56
C PHE A 188 -6.61 6.56 -18.04
N SER A 189 -7.46 7.50 -17.61
CA SER A 189 -8.80 7.22 -17.11
C SER A 189 -9.66 6.53 -18.16
N ILE A 190 -9.70 7.03 -19.40
CA ILE A 190 -10.46 6.42 -20.49
C ILE A 190 -9.92 5.04 -20.84
N SER A 191 -8.59 4.86 -20.83
CA SER A 191 -7.97 3.54 -21.06
C SER A 191 -8.36 2.55 -19.95
N ALA A 192 -8.33 2.98 -18.68
CA ALA A 192 -8.72 2.16 -17.54
C ALA A 192 -10.20 1.75 -17.61
N ILE A 193 -11.11 2.69 -17.85
CA ILE A 193 -12.56 2.43 -18.01
C ILE A 193 -12.80 1.35 -19.06
N LYS A 194 -12.21 1.51 -20.26
CA LYS A 194 -12.37 0.54 -21.34
C LYS A 194 -11.89 -0.86 -20.97
N ARG A 195 -10.74 -0.97 -20.31
CA ARG A 195 -10.16 -2.25 -19.90
C ARG A 195 -11.00 -2.91 -18.80
N ILE A 196 -11.41 -2.15 -17.79
CA ILE A 196 -12.22 -2.66 -16.67
C ILE A 196 -13.55 -3.19 -17.20
N LEU A 197 -14.26 -2.41 -18.02
CA LEU A 197 -15.54 -2.83 -18.61
C LEU A 197 -15.42 -4.05 -19.54
N ALA A 198 -14.26 -4.21 -20.20
CA ALA A 198 -14.04 -5.35 -21.08
C ALA A 198 -13.73 -6.65 -20.33
N HIS A 199 -13.15 -6.58 -19.13
CA HIS A 199 -12.56 -7.75 -18.48
C HIS A 199 -13.16 -8.09 -17.11
N LEU A 200 -13.63 -7.10 -16.35
CA LEU A 200 -14.10 -7.32 -14.96
C LEU A 200 -15.19 -8.39 -14.87
N TYR A 201 -16.03 -8.51 -15.87
CA TYR A 201 -17.12 -9.49 -15.88
C TYR A 201 -16.65 -10.93 -16.12
N THR A 202 -15.42 -11.11 -16.59
CA THR A 202 -14.83 -12.41 -16.93
C THR A 202 -13.68 -12.82 -16.00
N CYS A 203 -13.35 -11.98 -15.02
CA CYS A 203 -12.29 -12.25 -14.04
C CYS A 203 -12.74 -13.20 -12.93
#